data_0b4590b6f54839d317e066cb78a6ccae
#
_entry.id   0b4590b6f54839d317e066cb78a6ccae
#
_cell.length_a   1.000
_cell.length_b   1.000
_cell.length_c   1.000
_cell.angle_alpha   90.00
_cell.angle_beta   90.00
_cell.angle_gamma   90.00
#
_symmetry.space_group_name_H-M   'P 1'
#
loop_
_entity.id
_entity.type
_entity.pdbx_description
1 polymer ?
#
loop_
_entity_poly.entity_id
_entity_poly.type
_entity_poly.pdbx_seq_one_letter_code
_entity_poly.pdbx_strand_id
1 'polypeptide(L)'
;MPETRARNIVVVGGGPAGVFAALEAKRSDPSAEVVLLTEERCEPYEKPPLSKGVLTGKALPEDALIAGRDGAAAHKVVVEFLALCTAIDRVGRSVVTASGRKYPYDSLVLATGCMVRELPQWPLGRPRVHYLRTEKDARALAAALRQSKHLLLIGGGLIGLEVAASARHLGVETTVLEVGPRILARVCDEQTGAFIAEKHRQNGVEIRTGTTITEVQANDAGFDITTSAGDSFFTDVVVVGAGVKPNYALAAAAGIAVEDGIIVDEHCRTSDPNIFAAGDVVRFPGPHGMVRQENWHHAQDHGTVAGRNAAGANEAYRPTPLFWSEQYDLYIQGVGWPPPKPDLHIHRPVAGHCPLVLELVGGALVYAMGINVQHDLAIARRLIERQIPVDPTELADPSKPLTAMLNARA
;
A
#
# COMPACT_ATOMS: atom_id res chain seq x y z
N MET A 1 41.34 2.97 23.72
CA MET A 1 40.56 2.16 22.74
C MET A 1 40.41 3.02 21.50
N PRO A 2 40.64 2.55 20.28
CA PRO A 2 40.35 3.38 19.13
C PRO A 2 38.84 3.70 19.18
N GLU A 3 38.47 4.97 19.08
CA GLU A 3 37.12 5.42 18.93
C GLU A 3 36.56 4.71 17.66
N THR A 4 35.65 3.78 17.84
CA THR A 4 34.95 3.16 16.70
C THR A 4 34.14 4.27 16.04
N ARG A 5 34.51 4.64 14.82
CA ARG A 5 33.76 5.59 13.99
C ARG A 5 32.30 5.20 13.96
N ALA A 6 31.40 6.15 14.20
CA ALA A 6 29.97 5.96 14.06
C ALA A 6 29.62 5.45 12.65
N ARG A 7 28.71 4.49 12.56
CA ARG A 7 28.23 3.94 11.30
C ARG A 7 27.32 4.96 10.62
N ASN A 8 27.51 5.19 9.34
CA ASN A 8 26.63 6.01 8.51
C ASN A 8 25.55 5.13 7.87
N ILE A 9 24.30 5.36 8.21
CA ILE A 9 23.14 4.67 7.61
C ILE A 9 22.33 5.68 6.83
N VAL A 10 22.22 5.48 5.53
CA VAL A 10 21.42 6.32 4.65
C VAL A 10 20.16 5.56 4.24
N VAL A 11 19.01 6.21 4.34
CA VAL A 11 17.72 5.67 3.93
C VAL A 11 17.15 6.56 2.82
N VAL A 12 16.74 5.96 1.70
CA VAL A 12 16.17 6.68 0.55
C VAL A 12 14.68 6.38 0.44
N GLY A 13 13.85 7.40 0.66
CA GLY A 13 12.40 7.35 0.57
C GLY A 13 11.69 7.66 1.88
N GLY A 14 10.85 8.70 1.90
CA GLY A 14 10.11 9.21 3.07
C GLY A 14 8.74 8.54 3.30
N GLY A 15 8.48 7.37 2.71
CA GLY A 15 7.29 6.58 3.00
C GLY A 15 7.43 5.74 4.27
N PRO A 16 6.36 4.97 4.68
CA PRO A 16 6.40 4.16 5.90
C PRO A 16 7.63 3.26 5.99
N ALA A 17 7.98 2.54 4.93
CA ALA A 17 9.15 1.65 4.96
C ALA A 17 10.46 2.38 5.28
N GLY A 18 10.68 3.56 4.70
CA GLY A 18 11.90 4.35 4.96
C GLY A 18 11.92 4.94 6.35
N VAL A 19 10.80 5.48 6.82
CA VAL A 19 10.73 6.03 8.19
C VAL A 19 10.97 4.96 9.23
N PHE A 20 10.26 3.83 9.16
CA PHE A 20 10.46 2.73 10.11
C PHE A 20 11.87 2.14 10.02
N ALA A 21 12.47 2.07 8.82
CA ALA A 21 13.87 1.66 8.66
C ALA A 21 14.83 2.64 9.37
N ALA A 22 14.64 3.93 9.20
CA ALA A 22 15.49 4.95 9.84
C ALA A 22 15.35 4.95 11.37
N LEU A 23 14.11 4.88 11.88
CA LEU A 23 13.83 4.84 13.31
C LEU A 23 14.42 3.58 13.96
N GLU A 24 14.21 2.41 13.35
CA GLU A 24 14.70 1.15 13.88
C GLU A 24 16.23 1.00 13.76
N ALA A 25 16.83 1.53 12.69
CA ALA A 25 18.28 1.59 12.58
C ALA A 25 18.88 2.42 13.72
N LYS A 26 18.31 3.60 14.00
CA LYS A 26 18.77 4.46 15.11
C LYS A 26 18.54 3.84 16.48
N ARG A 27 17.41 3.14 16.65
CA ARG A 27 17.11 2.42 17.90
C ARG A 27 18.06 1.25 18.14
N SER A 28 18.43 0.52 17.09
CA SER A 28 19.31 -0.66 17.15
C SER A 28 20.78 -0.29 17.32
N ASP A 29 21.21 0.81 16.73
CA ASP A 29 22.55 1.40 16.92
C ASP A 29 22.41 2.88 17.26
N PRO A 30 22.32 3.24 18.57
CA PRO A 30 22.20 4.62 19.01
C PRO A 30 23.41 5.50 18.65
N SER A 31 24.57 4.91 18.35
CA SER A 31 25.79 5.62 17.93
C SER A 31 25.78 5.96 16.43
N ALA A 32 24.99 5.25 15.61
CA ALA A 32 24.94 5.46 14.16
C ALA A 32 24.44 6.87 13.80
N GLU A 33 24.98 7.43 12.73
CA GLU A 33 24.45 8.59 12.06
C GLU A 33 23.42 8.13 11.02
N VAL A 34 22.14 8.45 11.24
CA VAL A 34 21.04 8.02 10.38
C VAL A 34 20.45 9.21 9.65
N VAL A 35 20.46 9.15 8.31
CA VAL A 35 19.92 10.18 7.43
C VAL A 35 18.82 9.59 6.55
N LEU A 36 17.64 10.19 6.58
CA LEU A 36 16.50 9.87 5.71
C LEU A 36 16.39 10.91 4.60
N LEU A 37 16.53 10.48 3.36
CA LEU A 37 16.42 11.34 2.17
C LEU A 37 15.01 11.21 1.59
N THR A 38 14.29 12.32 1.48
CA THR A 38 12.95 12.36 0.87
C THR A 38 12.86 13.42 -0.23
N GLU A 39 12.15 13.11 -1.31
CA GLU A 39 11.86 14.07 -2.38
C GLU A 39 10.72 15.04 -2.00
N GLU A 40 9.90 14.68 -1.02
CA GLU A 40 8.80 15.52 -0.53
C GLU A 40 9.34 16.66 0.34
N ARG A 41 8.55 17.74 0.47
CA ARG A 41 8.95 18.97 1.20
C ARG A 41 8.47 19.01 2.65
N CYS A 42 7.74 18.01 3.09
CA CYS A 42 7.11 17.93 4.40
C CYS A 42 7.61 16.71 5.17
N GLU A 43 7.41 16.72 6.49
CA GLU A 43 7.65 15.54 7.33
C GLU A 43 6.89 14.31 6.77
N PRO A 44 7.49 13.12 6.84
CA PRO A 44 6.85 11.89 6.42
C PRO A 44 5.52 11.63 7.12
N TYR A 45 4.49 11.36 6.34
CA TYR A 45 3.11 11.22 6.77
C TYR A 45 2.49 9.90 6.30
N GLU A 46 1.41 9.51 6.97
CA GLU A 46 0.60 8.34 6.64
C GLU A 46 -0.14 8.54 5.32
N LYS A 47 0.00 7.60 4.39
CA LYS A 47 -0.67 7.69 3.09
C LYS A 47 -2.15 7.24 3.09
N PRO A 48 -2.63 6.32 3.96
CA PRO A 48 -4.04 5.92 3.98
C PRO A 48 -5.07 7.04 4.17
N PRO A 49 -4.80 8.14 4.89
CA PRO A 49 -5.74 9.27 4.97
C PRO A 49 -5.93 10.05 3.67
N LEU A 50 -5.00 9.95 2.70
CA LEU A 50 -5.01 10.73 1.46
C LEU A 50 -6.27 10.50 0.62
N SER A 51 -6.77 9.26 0.55
CA SER A 51 -7.98 8.89 -0.21
C SER A 51 -9.28 9.11 0.58
N LYS A 52 -9.20 9.44 1.87
CA LYS A 52 -10.32 9.51 2.82
C LYS A 52 -10.47 10.89 3.46
N GLY A 53 -9.96 11.03 4.70
CA GLY A 53 -10.09 12.23 5.51
C GLY A 53 -9.51 13.47 4.85
N VAL A 54 -8.41 13.36 4.12
CA VAL A 54 -7.79 14.48 3.40
C VAL A 54 -8.68 14.97 2.26
N LEU A 55 -9.24 14.06 1.44
CA LEU A 55 -10.15 14.45 0.36
C LEU A 55 -11.42 15.11 0.90
N THR A 56 -11.97 14.58 1.97
CA THR A 56 -13.20 15.11 2.58
C THR A 56 -12.98 16.36 3.45
N GLY A 57 -11.72 16.73 3.72
CA GLY A 57 -11.37 17.88 4.55
C GLY A 57 -11.52 17.62 6.06
N LYS A 58 -11.67 16.37 6.47
CA LYS A 58 -11.78 15.95 7.89
C LYS A 58 -10.43 15.74 8.57
N ALA A 59 -9.35 15.65 7.81
CA ALA A 59 -7.98 15.49 8.29
C ALA A 59 -7.01 16.26 7.38
N LEU A 60 -5.87 16.62 7.95
CA LEU A 60 -4.72 17.12 7.20
C LEU A 60 -3.63 16.05 7.19
N PRO A 61 -2.78 15.98 6.16
CA PRO A 61 -1.63 15.06 6.16
C PRO A 61 -0.74 15.23 7.39
N GLU A 62 -0.60 16.47 7.86
CA GLU A 62 0.19 16.85 9.04
C GLU A 62 -0.37 16.30 10.36
N ASP A 63 -1.63 15.88 10.40
CA ASP A 63 -2.24 15.27 11.59
C ASP A 63 -1.80 13.81 11.80
N ALA A 64 -1.21 13.19 10.76
CA ALA A 64 -0.84 11.78 10.73
C ALA A 64 0.64 11.59 10.31
N LEU A 65 1.56 12.17 11.09
CA LEU A 65 3.01 11.98 10.88
C LEU A 65 3.44 10.60 11.35
N ILE A 66 4.20 9.88 10.52
CA ILE A 66 4.64 8.49 10.81
C ILE A 66 5.55 8.45 12.05
N ALA A 67 6.45 9.42 12.22
CA ALA A 67 7.37 9.50 13.37
C ALA A 67 6.75 10.19 14.60
N GLY A 68 5.44 10.43 14.61
CA GLY A 68 4.74 11.17 15.67
C GLY A 68 4.87 12.69 15.51
N ARG A 69 4.21 13.45 16.40
CA ARG A 69 4.07 14.91 16.29
C ARG A 69 5.38 15.68 16.23
N ASP A 70 6.42 15.18 16.89
CA ASP A 70 7.73 15.84 16.98
C ASP A 70 8.65 15.44 15.82
N GLY A 71 8.13 14.65 14.86
CA GLY A 71 8.82 14.20 13.67
C GLY A 71 10.01 13.26 13.94
N ALA A 72 10.75 12.93 12.89
CA ALA A 72 11.90 12.02 12.98
C ALA A 72 13.07 12.59 13.78
N ALA A 73 13.19 13.92 13.88
CA ALA A 73 14.24 14.59 14.64
C ALA A 73 14.21 14.27 16.14
N ALA A 74 13.00 14.06 16.71
CA ALA A 74 12.85 13.64 18.12
C ALA A 74 13.51 12.27 18.39
N HIS A 75 13.64 11.45 17.35
CA HIS A 75 14.32 10.15 17.39
C HIS A 75 15.80 10.22 16.97
N LYS A 76 16.37 11.42 16.85
CA LYS A 76 17.75 11.65 16.40
C LYS A 76 18.03 11.10 14.98
N VAL A 77 17.04 11.13 14.11
CA VAL A 77 17.14 10.85 12.68
C VAL A 77 17.14 12.19 11.94
N VAL A 78 18.13 12.40 11.08
CA VAL A 78 18.18 13.61 10.22
C VAL A 78 17.33 13.36 9.00
N VAL A 79 16.35 14.24 8.74
CA VAL A 79 15.54 14.20 7.49
C VAL A 79 16.02 15.30 6.56
N GLU A 80 16.39 14.92 5.35
CA GLU A 80 16.74 15.83 4.27
C GLU A 80 15.58 15.88 3.26
N PHE A 81 14.88 17.00 3.25
CA PHE A 81 13.75 17.26 2.36
C PHE A 81 14.23 17.69 0.97
N LEU A 82 13.37 17.50 -0.05
CA LEU A 82 13.68 17.84 -1.45
C LEU A 82 14.96 17.17 -1.95
N ALA A 83 15.33 16.05 -1.35
CA ALA A 83 16.56 15.30 -1.61
C ALA A 83 16.28 14.14 -2.61
N LEU A 84 15.84 14.46 -3.82
CA LEU A 84 15.66 13.46 -4.88
C LEU A 84 17.01 12.78 -5.19
N CYS A 85 17.09 11.48 -4.91
CA CYS A 85 18.28 10.67 -5.18
C CYS A 85 18.32 10.27 -6.65
N THR A 86 19.44 10.53 -7.33
CA THR A 86 19.60 10.31 -8.77
C THR A 86 20.66 9.26 -9.13
N ALA A 87 21.59 8.97 -8.21
CA ALA A 87 22.60 7.95 -8.42
C ALA A 87 23.07 7.30 -7.11
N ILE A 88 23.56 6.07 -7.21
CA ILE A 88 24.25 5.33 -6.14
C ILE A 88 25.64 4.96 -6.65
N ASP A 89 26.68 5.47 -6.03
CA ASP A 89 28.05 5.05 -6.24
C ASP A 89 28.37 3.91 -5.27
N ARG A 90 28.28 2.66 -5.76
CA ARG A 90 28.53 1.46 -4.95
C ARG A 90 29.98 1.31 -4.55
N VAL A 91 30.92 1.74 -5.39
CA VAL A 91 32.36 1.66 -5.13
C VAL A 91 32.77 2.70 -4.07
N GLY A 92 32.37 3.96 -4.26
CA GLY A 92 32.59 5.04 -3.32
C GLY A 92 31.62 5.05 -2.14
N ARG A 93 30.64 4.13 -2.09
CA ARG A 93 29.60 4.01 -1.06
C ARG A 93 28.94 5.34 -0.75
N SER A 94 28.35 5.97 -1.75
CA SER A 94 27.62 7.23 -1.57
C SER A 94 26.36 7.29 -2.43
N VAL A 95 25.33 7.97 -1.90
CA VAL A 95 24.14 8.35 -2.63
C VAL A 95 24.29 9.79 -3.10
N VAL A 96 23.90 10.07 -4.35
CA VAL A 96 23.98 11.40 -4.94
C VAL A 96 22.55 11.92 -5.20
N THR A 97 22.28 13.14 -4.75
CA THR A 97 21.00 13.81 -5.00
C THR A 97 21.04 14.68 -6.27
N ALA A 98 19.87 15.09 -6.75
CA ALA A 98 19.74 16.00 -7.90
C ALA A 98 20.46 17.35 -7.72
N SER A 99 20.66 17.79 -6.46
CA SER A 99 21.47 18.97 -6.15
C SER A 99 22.99 18.72 -6.21
N GLY A 100 23.42 17.49 -6.48
CA GLY A 100 24.84 17.09 -6.50
C GLY A 100 25.41 16.78 -5.09
N ARG A 101 24.64 16.93 -4.02
CA ARG A 101 25.10 16.57 -2.67
C ARG A 101 25.29 15.07 -2.55
N LYS A 102 26.39 14.65 -1.90
CA LYS A 102 26.74 13.25 -1.67
C LYS A 102 26.55 12.88 -0.22
N TYR A 103 25.96 11.71 0.03
CA TYR A 103 25.75 11.13 1.35
C TYR A 103 26.49 9.80 1.41
N PRO A 104 27.64 9.75 2.11
CA PRO A 104 28.39 8.50 2.29
C PRO A 104 27.62 7.55 3.21
N TYR A 105 27.72 6.24 2.94
CA TYR A 105 27.08 5.22 3.76
C TYR A 105 27.98 4.03 4.05
N ASP A 106 27.80 3.45 5.22
CA ASP A 106 28.27 2.11 5.56
C ASP A 106 27.17 1.08 5.26
N SER A 107 25.91 1.49 5.45
CA SER A 107 24.71 0.75 5.04
C SER A 107 23.70 1.67 4.36
N LEU A 108 23.07 1.21 3.28
CA LEU A 108 22.03 1.93 2.53
C LEU A 108 20.73 1.15 2.56
N VAL A 109 19.60 1.82 2.80
CA VAL A 109 18.25 1.23 2.68
C VAL A 109 17.50 1.93 1.55
N LEU A 110 17.05 1.18 0.55
CA LEU A 110 16.22 1.67 -0.55
C LEU A 110 14.74 1.41 -0.24
N ALA A 111 13.98 2.47 0.02
CA ALA A 111 12.57 2.45 0.35
C ALA A 111 11.77 3.38 -0.58
N THR A 112 12.09 3.36 -1.87
CA THR A 112 11.58 4.26 -2.91
C THR A 112 10.12 4.00 -3.28
N GLY A 113 9.51 2.93 -2.77
CA GLY A 113 8.09 2.61 -2.91
C GLY A 113 7.65 2.40 -4.35
N CYS A 114 6.45 2.88 -4.68
CA CYS A 114 5.84 2.78 -6.00
C CYS A 114 5.46 4.15 -6.55
N MET A 115 5.40 4.23 -7.88
CA MET A 115 4.81 5.35 -8.63
C MET A 115 3.50 4.92 -9.27
N VAL A 116 2.62 5.86 -9.56
CA VAL A 116 1.36 5.61 -10.26
C VAL A 116 1.61 5.01 -11.65
N ARG A 117 0.73 4.13 -12.08
CA ARG A 117 0.72 3.63 -13.46
C ARG A 117 -0.02 4.63 -14.33
N GLU A 118 0.74 5.42 -15.07
CA GLU A 118 0.21 6.35 -16.04
C GLU A 118 -0.45 5.60 -17.21
N LEU A 119 -1.61 6.10 -17.66
CA LEU A 119 -2.28 5.59 -18.84
C LEU A 119 -2.05 6.58 -20.02
N PRO A 120 -1.73 6.09 -21.22
CA PRO A 120 -1.43 6.96 -22.37
C PRO A 120 -2.55 7.96 -22.71
N GLN A 121 -3.80 7.58 -22.52
CA GLN A 121 -4.96 8.44 -22.74
C GLN A 121 -5.11 9.54 -21.67
N TRP A 122 -4.49 9.37 -20.52
CA TRP A 122 -4.62 10.20 -19.33
C TRP A 122 -3.25 10.59 -18.77
N PRO A 123 -2.43 11.35 -19.54
CA PRO A 123 -1.07 11.68 -19.11
C PRO A 123 -1.05 12.52 -17.83
N LEU A 124 -0.01 12.34 -17.02
CA LEU A 124 0.25 13.17 -15.85
C LEU A 124 0.36 14.65 -16.26
N GLY A 125 -0.25 15.52 -15.46
CA GLY A 125 -0.27 16.96 -15.71
C GLY A 125 -1.34 17.42 -16.72
N ARG A 126 -2.12 16.51 -17.33
CA ARG A 126 -3.29 16.89 -18.12
C ARG A 126 -4.31 17.60 -17.20
N PRO A 127 -4.83 18.78 -17.59
CA PRO A 127 -5.84 19.48 -16.79
C PRO A 127 -7.04 18.58 -16.47
N ARG A 128 -7.55 18.68 -15.23
CA ARG A 128 -8.69 17.89 -14.72
C ARG A 128 -8.46 16.37 -14.62
N VAL A 129 -7.22 15.90 -14.84
CA VAL A 129 -6.82 14.50 -14.68
C VAL A 129 -5.95 14.38 -13.43
N HIS A 130 -6.32 13.50 -12.53
CA HIS A 130 -5.66 13.30 -11.26
C HIS A 130 -5.22 11.84 -11.08
N TYR A 131 -4.08 11.71 -10.44
CA TYR A 131 -3.58 10.49 -9.84
C TYR A 131 -3.43 10.75 -8.35
N LEU A 132 -3.52 9.72 -7.53
CA LEU A 132 -3.41 9.90 -6.07
C LEU A 132 -2.24 9.07 -5.53
N ARG A 133 -1.18 9.75 -5.11
CA ARG A 133 -0.01 9.11 -4.46
C ARG A 133 0.59 9.96 -3.34
N THR A 134 0.63 11.28 -3.51
CA THR A 134 1.28 12.22 -2.59
C THR A 134 0.27 13.17 -1.93
N GLU A 135 0.72 13.84 -0.89
CA GLU A 135 -0.02 14.94 -0.24
C GLU A 135 -0.43 16.02 -1.26
N LYS A 136 0.49 16.37 -2.15
CA LYS A 136 0.23 17.33 -3.23
C LYS A 136 -0.90 16.88 -4.14
N ASP A 137 -0.92 15.61 -4.51
CA ASP A 137 -1.99 15.04 -5.35
C ASP A 137 -3.32 15.07 -4.61
N ALA A 138 -3.34 14.69 -3.33
CA ALA A 138 -4.54 14.67 -2.50
C ALA A 138 -5.14 16.08 -2.34
N ARG A 139 -4.32 17.10 -2.09
CA ARG A 139 -4.77 18.50 -2.01
C ARG A 139 -5.31 19.01 -3.34
N ALA A 140 -4.64 18.70 -4.44
CA ALA A 140 -5.09 19.08 -5.78
C ALA A 140 -6.43 18.41 -6.12
N LEU A 141 -6.55 17.11 -5.84
CA LEU A 141 -7.78 16.35 -6.07
C LEU A 141 -8.92 16.85 -5.17
N ALA A 142 -8.66 17.11 -3.89
CA ALA A 142 -9.66 17.65 -2.97
C ALA A 142 -10.20 19.02 -3.43
N ALA A 143 -9.33 19.88 -3.97
CA ALA A 143 -9.74 21.17 -4.53
C ALA A 143 -10.58 20.99 -5.80
N ALA A 144 -10.21 20.07 -6.68
CA ALA A 144 -10.94 19.75 -7.91
C ALA A 144 -12.33 19.17 -7.60
N LEU A 145 -12.45 18.20 -6.68
CA LEU A 145 -13.71 17.57 -6.31
C LEU A 145 -14.75 18.59 -5.77
N ARG A 146 -14.29 19.58 -4.99
CA ARG A 146 -15.20 20.62 -4.46
C ARG A 146 -15.79 21.52 -5.54
N GLN A 147 -15.20 21.56 -6.73
CA GLN A 147 -15.65 22.40 -7.86
C GLN A 147 -16.33 21.56 -8.95
N SER A 148 -16.33 20.24 -8.82
CA SER A 148 -16.84 19.31 -9.82
C SER A 148 -18.21 18.77 -9.45
N LYS A 149 -18.99 18.42 -10.47
CA LYS A 149 -20.28 17.76 -10.33
C LYS A 149 -20.20 16.27 -10.65
N HIS A 150 -19.32 15.90 -11.59
CA HIS A 150 -19.22 14.55 -12.12
C HIS A 150 -17.75 14.09 -12.10
N LEU A 151 -17.49 13.01 -11.36
CA LEU A 151 -16.21 12.30 -11.32
C LEU A 151 -16.26 11.03 -12.15
N LEU A 152 -15.31 10.88 -13.05
CA LEU A 152 -14.98 9.60 -13.65
C LEU A 152 -13.78 9.00 -12.92
N LEU A 153 -13.95 7.79 -12.39
CA LEU A 153 -12.89 7.01 -11.79
C LEU A 153 -12.55 5.81 -12.66
N ILE A 154 -11.29 5.68 -13.07
CA ILE A 154 -10.77 4.59 -13.91
C ILE A 154 -10.05 3.58 -13.02
N GLY A 155 -10.66 2.40 -12.86
CA GLY A 155 -10.19 1.30 -12.02
C GLY A 155 -10.97 1.12 -10.73
N GLY A 156 -11.51 -0.09 -10.54
CA GLY A 156 -12.30 -0.52 -9.38
C GLY A 156 -11.46 -1.20 -8.28
N GLY A 157 -10.23 -0.74 -8.03
CA GLY A 157 -9.38 -1.20 -6.92
C GLY A 157 -9.69 -0.49 -5.60
N LEU A 158 -9.01 -0.90 -4.49
CA LEU A 158 -9.27 -0.38 -3.15
C LEU A 158 -9.19 1.15 -3.08
N ILE A 159 -8.09 1.75 -3.53
CA ILE A 159 -7.89 3.21 -3.47
C ILE A 159 -8.91 3.95 -4.35
N GLY A 160 -9.21 3.40 -5.54
CA GLY A 160 -10.22 3.97 -6.42
C GLY A 160 -11.59 4.03 -5.72
N LEU A 161 -12.01 2.95 -5.08
CA LEU A 161 -13.28 2.89 -4.36
C LEU A 161 -13.31 3.78 -3.11
N GLU A 162 -12.18 3.94 -2.40
CA GLU A 162 -12.06 4.94 -1.31
C GLU A 162 -12.27 6.37 -1.82
N VAL A 163 -11.67 6.70 -2.99
CA VAL A 163 -11.87 7.99 -3.65
C VAL A 163 -13.33 8.15 -4.07
N ALA A 164 -13.97 7.12 -4.64
CA ALA A 164 -15.38 7.14 -5.00
C ALA A 164 -16.28 7.41 -3.77
N ALA A 165 -16.02 6.74 -2.65
CA ALA A 165 -16.74 6.97 -1.40
C ALA A 165 -16.55 8.41 -0.88
N SER A 166 -15.33 8.94 -0.94
CA SER A 166 -15.00 10.31 -0.54
C SER A 166 -15.67 11.34 -1.45
N ALA A 167 -15.71 11.12 -2.76
CA ALA A 167 -16.37 12.00 -3.73
C ALA A 167 -17.89 12.03 -3.50
N ARG A 168 -18.52 10.87 -3.26
CA ARG A 168 -19.94 10.81 -2.89
C ARG A 168 -20.25 11.53 -1.58
N HIS A 169 -19.36 11.44 -0.59
CA HIS A 169 -19.49 12.20 0.65
C HIS A 169 -19.47 13.72 0.41
N LEU A 170 -18.73 14.19 -0.60
CA LEU A 170 -18.70 15.60 -1.03
C LEU A 170 -19.87 15.98 -1.96
N GLY A 171 -20.77 15.05 -2.30
CA GLY A 171 -21.92 15.29 -3.17
C GLY A 171 -21.60 15.22 -4.67
N VAL A 172 -20.41 14.75 -5.06
CA VAL A 172 -20.00 14.61 -6.47
C VAL A 172 -20.60 13.34 -7.04
N GLU A 173 -21.32 13.41 -8.17
CA GLU A 173 -21.77 12.24 -8.92
C GLU A 173 -20.55 11.44 -9.41
N THR A 174 -20.60 10.13 -9.26
CA THR A 174 -19.38 9.32 -9.44
C THR A 174 -19.67 8.09 -10.29
N THR A 175 -18.94 7.96 -11.38
CA THR A 175 -18.91 6.76 -12.23
C THR A 175 -17.57 6.06 -12.12
N VAL A 176 -17.57 4.76 -11.84
CA VAL A 176 -16.39 3.90 -11.82
C VAL A 176 -16.40 3.02 -13.07
N LEU A 177 -15.35 3.10 -13.87
CA LEU A 177 -15.10 2.19 -14.99
C LEU A 177 -14.04 1.17 -14.58
N GLU A 178 -14.41 -0.11 -14.67
CA GLU A 178 -13.50 -1.23 -14.41
C GLU A 178 -13.42 -2.13 -15.65
N VAL A 179 -12.22 -2.35 -16.17
CA VAL A 179 -11.98 -3.20 -17.35
C VAL A 179 -12.24 -4.68 -17.04
N GLY A 180 -12.00 -5.08 -15.80
CA GLY A 180 -12.27 -6.45 -15.34
C GLY A 180 -13.76 -6.74 -15.20
N PRO A 181 -14.12 -8.03 -15.04
CA PRO A 181 -15.51 -8.46 -14.92
C PRO A 181 -16.18 -7.98 -13.63
N ARG A 182 -15.42 -7.59 -12.62
CA ARG A 182 -15.90 -7.08 -11.33
C ARG A 182 -14.88 -6.16 -10.65
N ILE A 183 -15.34 -5.31 -9.74
CA ILE A 183 -14.45 -4.55 -8.87
C ILE A 183 -13.69 -5.49 -7.93
N LEU A 184 -12.54 -5.05 -7.42
CA LEU A 184 -11.70 -5.76 -6.44
C LEU A 184 -11.33 -7.21 -6.84
N ALA A 185 -11.31 -7.54 -8.14
CA ALA A 185 -11.10 -8.91 -8.64
C ALA A 185 -9.78 -9.55 -8.14
N ARG A 186 -8.78 -8.73 -7.80
CA ARG A 186 -7.47 -9.19 -7.27
C ARG A 186 -7.40 -9.18 -5.74
N VAL A 187 -8.45 -8.73 -5.05
CA VAL A 187 -8.44 -8.48 -3.60
C VAL A 187 -9.32 -9.47 -2.85
N CYS A 188 -10.50 -9.76 -3.41
CA CYS A 188 -11.50 -10.59 -2.76
C CYS A 188 -12.23 -11.51 -3.74
N ASP A 189 -13.00 -12.44 -3.21
CA ASP A 189 -13.88 -13.31 -3.98
C ASP A 189 -15.07 -12.56 -4.60
N GLU A 190 -15.87 -13.26 -5.38
CA GLU A 190 -17.00 -12.67 -6.08
C GLU A 190 -18.10 -12.19 -5.13
N GLN A 191 -18.42 -12.97 -4.09
CA GLN A 191 -19.47 -12.64 -3.14
C GLN A 191 -19.14 -11.38 -2.35
N THR A 192 -17.91 -11.28 -1.84
CA THR A 192 -17.41 -10.08 -1.13
C THR A 192 -17.36 -8.88 -2.05
N GLY A 193 -16.87 -9.05 -3.29
CA GLY A 193 -16.85 -7.99 -4.30
C GLY A 193 -18.23 -7.46 -4.67
N ALA A 194 -19.21 -8.36 -4.81
CA ALA A 194 -20.61 -8.00 -5.09
C ALA A 194 -21.24 -7.21 -3.93
N PHE A 195 -20.97 -7.62 -2.68
CA PHE A 195 -21.44 -6.91 -1.48
C PHE A 195 -20.91 -5.47 -1.43
N ILE A 196 -19.61 -5.28 -1.69
CA ILE A 196 -18.99 -3.96 -1.71
C ILE A 196 -19.54 -3.12 -2.88
N ALA A 197 -19.71 -3.72 -4.07
CA ALA A 197 -20.28 -3.03 -5.22
C ALA A 197 -21.69 -2.53 -4.94
N GLU A 198 -22.51 -3.34 -4.30
CA GLU A 198 -23.88 -2.97 -3.93
C GLU A 198 -23.89 -1.82 -2.92
N LYS A 199 -22.99 -1.82 -1.94
CA LYS A 199 -22.84 -0.70 -1.00
C LYS A 199 -22.51 0.62 -1.73
N HIS A 200 -21.63 0.58 -2.72
CA HIS A 200 -21.32 1.74 -3.56
C HIS A 200 -22.53 2.21 -4.35
N ARG A 201 -23.28 1.30 -4.98
CA ARG A 201 -24.51 1.63 -5.73
C ARG A 201 -25.56 2.27 -4.83
N GLN A 202 -25.78 1.74 -3.62
CA GLN A 202 -26.70 2.31 -2.63
C GLN A 202 -26.32 3.74 -2.22
N ASN A 203 -25.02 4.08 -2.31
CA ASN A 203 -24.53 5.44 -2.09
C ASN A 203 -24.44 6.27 -3.38
N GLY A 204 -25.05 5.80 -4.49
CA GLY A 204 -25.16 6.54 -5.74
C GLY A 204 -23.92 6.52 -6.62
N VAL A 205 -23.02 5.54 -6.44
CA VAL A 205 -21.91 5.31 -7.37
C VAL A 205 -22.41 4.45 -8.52
N GLU A 206 -22.23 4.90 -9.74
CA GLU A 206 -22.42 4.09 -10.93
C GLU A 206 -21.18 3.23 -11.18
N ILE A 207 -21.33 1.90 -11.20
CA ILE A 207 -20.22 0.95 -11.46
C ILE A 207 -20.46 0.24 -12.77
N ARG A 208 -19.55 0.43 -13.73
CA ARG A 208 -19.53 -0.21 -15.04
C ARG A 208 -18.31 -1.12 -15.14
N THR A 209 -18.54 -2.43 -15.12
CA THR A 209 -17.50 -3.46 -15.25
C THR A 209 -17.43 -4.00 -16.67
N GLY A 210 -16.31 -4.65 -17.05
CA GLY A 210 -16.08 -5.11 -18.40
C GLY A 210 -16.06 -3.97 -19.44
N THR A 211 -15.82 -2.74 -19.01
CA THR A 211 -16.02 -1.54 -19.81
C THR A 211 -14.69 -0.79 -19.99
N THR A 212 -14.37 -0.46 -21.24
CA THR A 212 -13.23 0.35 -21.60
C THR A 212 -13.68 1.68 -22.22
N ILE A 213 -12.79 2.67 -22.24
CA ILE A 213 -13.01 3.94 -22.94
C ILE A 213 -12.52 3.78 -24.38
N THR A 214 -13.40 4.06 -25.35
CA THR A 214 -13.10 4.01 -26.79
C THR A 214 -12.77 5.38 -27.37
N GLU A 215 -13.39 6.45 -26.83
CA GLU A 215 -13.17 7.80 -27.28
C GLU A 215 -13.20 8.78 -26.10
N VAL A 216 -12.35 9.84 -26.20
CA VAL A 216 -12.29 10.95 -25.23
C VAL A 216 -12.23 12.26 -26.02
N GLN A 217 -13.26 13.08 -25.91
CA GLN A 217 -13.28 14.43 -26.44
C GLN A 217 -13.15 15.42 -25.29
N ALA A 218 -12.06 16.22 -25.29
CA ALA A 218 -11.84 17.25 -24.28
C ALA A 218 -12.47 18.57 -24.71
N ASN A 219 -13.08 19.26 -23.77
CA ASN A 219 -13.56 20.63 -23.94
C ASN A 219 -13.19 21.49 -22.69
N ASP A 220 -13.54 22.76 -22.68
CA ASP A 220 -13.20 23.68 -21.57
C ASP A 220 -13.84 23.28 -20.24
N ALA A 221 -14.96 22.57 -20.26
CA ALA A 221 -15.69 22.13 -19.07
C ALA A 221 -15.22 20.78 -18.51
N GLY A 222 -14.69 19.89 -19.37
CA GLY A 222 -14.30 18.55 -18.97
C GLY A 222 -14.08 17.62 -20.15
N PHE A 223 -14.66 16.42 -20.07
CA PHE A 223 -14.47 15.36 -21.05
C PHE A 223 -15.81 14.70 -21.41
N ASP A 224 -16.06 14.57 -22.70
CA ASP A 224 -17.09 13.68 -23.22
C ASP A 224 -16.46 12.30 -23.46
N ILE A 225 -17.01 11.29 -22.81
CA ILE A 225 -16.48 9.93 -22.78
C ILE A 225 -17.42 9.00 -23.55
N THR A 226 -16.87 8.24 -24.50
CA THR A 226 -17.58 7.12 -25.14
C THR A 226 -16.96 5.79 -24.69
N THR A 227 -17.78 4.83 -24.34
CA THR A 227 -17.35 3.52 -23.82
C THR A 227 -17.48 2.42 -24.87
N SER A 228 -16.87 1.27 -24.61
CA SER A 228 -17.01 0.06 -25.43
C SER A 228 -18.42 -0.52 -25.45
N ALA A 229 -19.29 -0.12 -24.53
CA ALA A 229 -20.71 -0.47 -24.51
C ALA A 229 -21.57 0.42 -25.43
N GLY A 230 -20.97 1.49 -26.02
CA GLY A 230 -21.65 2.45 -26.87
C GLY A 230 -22.30 3.62 -26.11
N ASP A 231 -22.16 3.66 -24.79
CA ASP A 231 -22.67 4.77 -23.97
C ASP A 231 -21.76 5.97 -24.08
N SER A 232 -22.34 7.18 -23.98
CA SER A 232 -21.59 8.42 -23.87
C SER A 232 -22.09 9.21 -22.66
N PHE A 233 -21.15 9.83 -21.92
CA PHE A 233 -21.45 10.69 -20.78
C PHE A 233 -20.35 11.74 -20.58
N PHE A 234 -20.70 12.81 -19.88
CA PHE A 234 -19.77 13.90 -19.55
C PHE A 234 -19.17 13.70 -18.16
N THR A 235 -17.93 14.16 -17.96
CA THR A 235 -17.27 14.25 -16.65
C THR A 235 -16.44 15.52 -16.52
N ASP A 236 -16.49 16.16 -15.35
CA ASP A 236 -15.70 17.36 -15.06
C ASP A 236 -14.25 17.02 -14.68
N VAL A 237 -14.07 15.89 -14.02
CA VAL A 237 -12.77 15.46 -13.44
C VAL A 237 -12.60 13.96 -13.59
N VAL A 238 -11.37 13.56 -13.84
CA VAL A 238 -10.97 12.15 -13.97
C VAL A 238 -9.95 11.80 -12.91
N VAL A 239 -10.16 10.67 -12.22
CA VAL A 239 -9.15 10.05 -11.36
C VAL A 239 -8.73 8.72 -11.94
N VAL A 240 -7.43 8.52 -12.13
CA VAL A 240 -6.88 7.28 -12.66
C VAL A 240 -6.34 6.43 -11.52
N GLY A 241 -7.04 5.32 -11.25
CA GLY A 241 -6.69 4.30 -10.27
C GLY A 241 -6.23 2.98 -10.92
N ALA A 242 -5.42 3.06 -11.98
CA ALA A 242 -4.97 1.89 -12.76
C ALA A 242 -3.85 1.08 -12.09
N GLY A 243 -3.62 1.28 -10.79
CA GLY A 243 -2.58 0.64 -10.01
C GLY A 243 -1.27 1.40 -10.01
N VAL A 244 -0.24 0.77 -9.47
CA VAL A 244 1.10 1.33 -9.31
C VAL A 244 2.16 0.41 -9.95
N LYS A 245 3.38 0.91 -10.08
CA LYS A 245 4.56 0.16 -10.47
C LYS A 245 5.70 0.47 -9.49
N PRO A 246 6.55 -0.50 -9.14
CA PRO A 246 7.64 -0.28 -8.20
C PRO A 246 8.67 0.70 -8.76
N ASN A 247 9.14 1.61 -7.90
CA ASN A 247 10.12 2.64 -8.26
C ASN A 247 11.56 2.15 -8.06
N TYR A 248 12.01 1.19 -8.88
CA TYR A 248 13.34 0.59 -8.78
C TYR A 248 14.38 1.19 -9.73
N ALA A 249 14.08 2.28 -10.44
CA ALA A 249 14.98 2.83 -11.45
C ALA A 249 16.36 3.21 -10.89
N LEU A 250 16.41 3.79 -9.68
CA LEU A 250 17.65 4.12 -8.98
C LEU A 250 18.52 2.89 -8.71
N ALA A 251 17.91 1.80 -8.25
CA ALA A 251 18.58 0.53 -7.98
C ALA A 251 19.09 -0.14 -9.27
N ALA A 252 18.26 -0.16 -10.31
CA ALA A 252 18.62 -0.73 -11.61
C ALA A 252 19.79 0.02 -12.24
N ALA A 253 19.80 1.36 -12.20
CA ALA A 253 20.89 2.19 -12.70
C ALA A 253 22.21 1.96 -11.96
N ALA A 254 22.14 1.54 -10.68
CA ALA A 254 23.30 1.17 -9.87
C ALA A 254 23.73 -0.30 -10.08
N GLY A 255 23.09 -1.07 -10.95
CA GLY A 255 23.40 -2.49 -11.20
C GLY A 255 22.99 -3.41 -10.05
N ILE A 256 21.99 -3.03 -9.25
CA ILE A 256 21.35 -3.88 -8.25
C ILE A 256 20.32 -4.76 -8.97
N ALA A 257 20.20 -6.02 -8.58
CA ALA A 257 19.27 -6.97 -9.21
C ALA A 257 17.81 -6.53 -9.01
N VAL A 258 17.06 -6.43 -10.12
CA VAL A 258 15.66 -6.04 -10.15
C VAL A 258 14.86 -6.96 -11.08
N GLU A 259 13.64 -7.29 -10.69
CA GLU A 259 12.64 -7.98 -11.51
C GLU A 259 11.24 -7.66 -10.96
N ASP A 260 10.51 -6.75 -11.61
CA ASP A 260 9.24 -6.20 -11.08
C ASP A 260 9.36 -5.73 -9.60
N GLY A 261 10.51 -5.15 -9.26
CA GLY A 261 10.91 -4.70 -7.94
C GLY A 261 12.38 -4.98 -7.66
N ILE A 262 12.91 -4.44 -6.56
CA ILE A 262 14.26 -4.76 -6.10
C ILE A 262 14.23 -6.15 -5.47
N ILE A 263 15.06 -7.06 -5.96
CA ILE A 263 15.17 -8.42 -5.41
C ILE A 263 15.91 -8.36 -4.08
N VAL A 264 15.30 -8.88 -3.02
CA VAL A 264 15.94 -9.02 -1.72
C VAL A 264 15.83 -10.44 -1.18
N ASP A 265 16.75 -10.80 -0.28
CA ASP A 265 16.68 -12.03 0.50
C ASP A 265 15.72 -11.89 1.71
N GLU A 266 15.60 -12.92 2.54
CA GLU A 266 14.77 -12.91 3.76
C GLU A 266 15.28 -11.93 4.81
N HIS A 267 16.50 -11.41 4.69
CA HIS A 267 17.10 -10.41 5.55
C HIS A 267 17.03 -8.99 4.97
N CYS A 268 16.19 -8.77 3.94
CA CYS A 268 16.04 -7.51 3.21
C CYS A 268 17.31 -7.07 2.45
N ARG A 269 18.32 -7.95 2.24
CA ARG A 269 19.55 -7.62 1.52
C ARG A 269 19.33 -7.72 0.03
N THR A 270 19.86 -6.74 -0.69
CA THR A 270 19.90 -6.77 -2.16
C THR A 270 21.06 -7.64 -2.68
N SER A 271 21.32 -7.60 -3.98
CA SER A 271 22.53 -8.20 -4.57
C SER A 271 23.85 -7.52 -4.13
N ASP A 272 23.78 -6.41 -3.39
CA ASP A 272 24.92 -5.74 -2.73
C ASP A 272 24.80 -5.91 -1.22
N PRO A 273 25.79 -6.49 -0.53
CA PRO A 273 25.68 -6.82 0.90
C PRO A 273 25.59 -5.58 1.83
N ASN A 274 25.91 -4.38 1.33
CA ASN A 274 25.80 -3.14 2.09
C ASN A 274 24.50 -2.37 1.76
N ILE A 275 23.67 -2.91 0.85
CA ILE A 275 22.44 -2.25 0.40
C ILE A 275 21.24 -3.16 0.69
N PHE A 276 20.34 -2.65 1.48
CA PHE A 276 19.05 -3.25 1.82
C PHE A 276 17.92 -2.56 1.04
N ALA A 277 16.77 -3.20 0.92
CA ALA A 277 15.59 -2.54 0.40
C ALA A 277 14.34 -3.00 1.14
N ALA A 278 13.30 -2.15 1.19
CA ALA A 278 12.08 -2.43 1.94
C ALA A 278 10.83 -1.75 1.36
N GLY A 279 9.68 -2.31 1.70
CA GLY A 279 8.35 -1.79 1.33
C GLY A 279 7.94 -2.16 -0.09
N ASP A 280 7.01 -1.40 -0.66
CA ASP A 280 6.34 -1.71 -1.94
C ASP A 280 7.29 -1.87 -3.14
N VAL A 281 8.52 -1.35 -3.05
CA VAL A 281 9.52 -1.42 -4.12
C VAL A 281 10.18 -2.77 -4.26
N VAL A 282 10.05 -3.64 -3.25
CA VAL A 282 10.81 -4.89 -3.21
C VAL A 282 10.03 -6.10 -3.70
N ARG A 283 10.80 -7.08 -4.16
CA ARG A 283 10.38 -8.44 -4.38
C ARG A 283 11.15 -9.35 -3.44
N PHE A 284 10.45 -10.09 -2.59
CA PHE A 284 11.02 -10.83 -1.47
C PHE A 284 10.47 -12.27 -1.40
N PRO A 285 11.16 -13.21 -0.69
CA PRO A 285 10.69 -14.58 -0.54
C PRO A 285 9.35 -14.66 0.21
N GLY A 286 8.31 -15.20 -0.43
CA GLY A 286 7.02 -15.54 0.15
C GLY A 286 6.79 -17.05 0.14
N PRO A 287 5.65 -17.54 0.64
CA PRO A 287 5.38 -18.98 0.76
C PRO A 287 5.27 -19.69 -0.58
N HIS A 288 4.99 -18.97 -1.67
CA HIS A 288 4.82 -19.52 -3.02
C HIS A 288 5.84 -18.99 -4.02
N GLY A 289 7.02 -18.56 -3.57
CA GLY A 289 8.08 -17.97 -4.37
C GLY A 289 8.28 -16.49 -4.10
N MET A 290 8.91 -15.79 -5.05
CA MET A 290 9.16 -14.35 -4.90
C MET A 290 7.87 -13.56 -5.10
N VAL A 291 7.53 -12.71 -4.13
CA VAL A 291 6.29 -11.92 -4.10
C VAL A 291 6.57 -10.43 -3.93
N ARG A 292 5.59 -9.62 -4.24
CA ARG A 292 5.55 -8.19 -3.96
C ARG A 292 4.24 -7.85 -3.24
N GLN A 293 4.32 -6.98 -2.25
CA GLN A 293 3.16 -6.48 -1.50
C GLN A 293 3.13 -4.95 -1.53
N GLU A 294 1.93 -4.40 -1.64
CA GLU A 294 1.67 -2.97 -1.71
C GLU A 294 0.67 -2.61 -0.61
N ASN A 295 1.12 -2.66 0.65
CA ASN A 295 0.29 -2.28 1.78
C ASN A 295 1.11 -1.67 2.92
N TRP A 296 0.43 -0.91 3.75
CA TRP A 296 1.05 -0.13 4.82
C TRP A 296 1.75 -0.99 5.87
N HIS A 297 1.10 -2.07 6.34
CA HIS A 297 1.68 -2.96 7.35
C HIS A 297 2.95 -3.66 6.83
N HIS A 298 2.92 -4.13 5.57
CA HIS A 298 4.12 -4.67 4.94
C HIS A 298 5.24 -3.62 4.92
N ALA A 299 4.94 -2.38 4.50
CA ALA A 299 5.94 -1.33 4.43
C ALA A 299 6.54 -1.03 5.81
N GLN A 300 5.72 -0.95 6.86
CA GLN A 300 6.15 -0.77 8.24
C GLN A 300 7.05 -1.91 8.71
N ASP A 301 6.56 -3.15 8.65
CA ASP A 301 7.25 -4.31 9.21
C ASP A 301 8.54 -4.63 8.44
N HIS A 302 8.50 -4.53 7.10
CA HIS A 302 9.67 -4.76 6.26
C HIS A 302 10.72 -3.67 6.47
N GLY A 303 10.30 -2.39 6.57
CA GLY A 303 11.18 -1.28 6.91
C GLY A 303 11.86 -1.47 8.26
N THR A 304 11.11 -1.90 9.28
CA THR A 304 11.61 -2.23 10.61
C THR A 304 12.73 -3.26 10.56
N VAL A 305 12.52 -4.39 9.86
CA VAL A 305 13.54 -5.43 9.73
C VAL A 305 14.75 -4.94 8.93
N ALA A 306 14.53 -4.23 7.82
CA ALA A 306 15.60 -3.66 7.01
C ALA A 306 16.46 -2.67 7.80
N GLY A 307 15.85 -1.84 8.64
CA GLY A 307 16.56 -0.88 9.51
C GLY A 307 17.43 -1.57 10.55
N ARG A 308 16.90 -2.59 11.22
CA ARG A 308 17.68 -3.41 12.18
C ARG A 308 18.85 -4.09 11.51
N ASN A 309 18.65 -4.67 10.33
CA ASN A 309 19.68 -5.35 9.58
C ASN A 309 20.74 -4.37 9.03
N ALA A 310 20.36 -3.17 8.61
CA ALA A 310 21.28 -2.11 8.23
C ALA A 310 22.15 -1.64 9.42
N ALA A 311 21.62 -1.72 10.65
CA ALA A 311 22.36 -1.45 11.88
C ALA A 311 23.22 -2.64 12.34
N GLY A 312 23.21 -3.78 11.66
CA GLY A 312 24.07 -4.92 11.94
C GLY A 312 23.38 -6.15 12.53
N ALA A 313 22.04 -6.15 12.65
CA ALA A 313 21.29 -7.34 12.99
C ALA A 313 21.28 -8.36 11.82
N ASN A 314 20.71 -9.53 12.06
CA ASN A 314 20.51 -10.57 11.06
C ASN A 314 19.12 -11.20 11.25
N GLU A 315 18.10 -10.35 11.25
CA GLU A 315 16.70 -10.75 11.44
C GLU A 315 16.08 -11.16 10.10
N ALA A 316 15.37 -12.28 10.08
CA ALA A 316 14.63 -12.71 8.90
C ALA A 316 13.23 -12.10 8.90
N TYR A 317 12.80 -11.55 7.78
CA TYR A 317 11.45 -11.04 7.56
C TYR A 317 10.49 -12.18 7.22
N ARG A 318 9.56 -12.48 8.12
CA ARG A 318 8.57 -13.55 7.97
C ARG A 318 7.18 -13.02 8.32
N PRO A 319 6.53 -12.29 7.41
CA PRO A 319 5.28 -11.63 7.70
C PRO A 319 4.08 -12.58 7.66
N THR A 320 3.09 -12.28 8.49
CA THR A 320 1.70 -12.62 8.24
C THR A 320 1.03 -11.37 7.67
N PRO A 321 0.78 -11.30 6.35
CA PRO A 321 0.26 -10.09 5.72
C PRO A 321 -1.05 -9.63 6.33
N LEU A 322 -1.23 -8.32 6.38
CA LEU A 322 -2.46 -7.68 6.80
C LEU A 322 -2.68 -6.46 5.92
N PHE A 323 -3.88 -6.32 5.37
CA PHE A 323 -4.31 -5.10 4.71
C PHE A 323 -5.70 -4.69 5.18
N TRP A 324 -6.03 -3.41 5.00
CA TRP A 324 -7.38 -2.91 5.24
C TRP A 324 -7.77 -1.84 4.22
N SER A 325 -9.08 -1.58 4.14
CA SER A 325 -9.66 -0.43 3.45
C SER A 325 -10.91 0.03 4.19
N GLU A 326 -11.16 1.32 4.17
CA GLU A 326 -12.34 1.94 4.77
C GLU A 326 -13.14 2.65 3.69
N GLN A 327 -14.39 2.22 3.51
CA GLN A 327 -15.30 2.74 2.49
C GLN A 327 -16.70 2.87 3.11
N TYR A 328 -17.19 4.10 3.28
CA TYR A 328 -18.42 4.40 4.04
C TYR A 328 -18.33 3.87 5.48
N ASP A 329 -19.19 2.91 5.84
CA ASP A 329 -19.25 2.19 7.11
C ASP A 329 -18.61 0.79 7.03
N LEU A 330 -17.96 0.46 5.91
CA LEU A 330 -17.28 -0.81 5.71
C LEU A 330 -15.80 -0.71 6.13
N TYR A 331 -15.40 -1.53 7.09
CA TYR A 331 -14.00 -1.79 7.41
C TYR A 331 -13.61 -3.16 6.82
N ILE A 332 -13.04 -3.12 5.63
CA ILE A 332 -12.61 -4.29 4.85
C ILE A 332 -11.21 -4.68 5.32
N GLN A 333 -10.99 -5.94 5.65
CA GLN A 333 -9.69 -6.40 6.13
C GLN A 333 -9.39 -7.81 5.65
N GLY A 334 -8.13 -8.07 5.30
CA GLY A 334 -7.63 -9.41 4.99
C GLY A 334 -6.34 -9.71 5.72
N VAL A 335 -6.14 -10.97 6.12
CA VAL A 335 -4.98 -11.44 6.86
C VAL A 335 -4.48 -12.78 6.34
N GLY A 336 -3.16 -12.96 6.31
CA GLY A 336 -2.52 -14.16 5.79
C GLY A 336 -2.22 -14.11 4.30
N TRP A 337 -1.80 -15.23 3.76
CA TRP A 337 -1.42 -15.40 2.37
C TRP A 337 -2.54 -16.10 1.60
N PRO A 338 -3.23 -15.42 0.67
CA PRO A 338 -4.22 -16.10 -0.17
C PRO A 338 -3.48 -17.14 -1.02
N PRO A 339 -3.84 -18.43 -0.91
CA PRO A 339 -3.19 -19.47 -1.68
C PRO A 339 -3.68 -19.41 -3.13
N PRO A 340 -2.84 -19.81 -4.12
CA PRO A 340 -3.26 -19.89 -5.52
C PRO A 340 -4.48 -20.81 -5.73
N LYS A 341 -4.58 -21.85 -4.89
CA LYS A 341 -5.70 -22.80 -4.85
C LYS A 341 -5.83 -23.33 -3.42
N PRO A 342 -6.86 -22.91 -2.68
CA PRO A 342 -7.15 -23.48 -1.36
C PRO A 342 -7.67 -24.92 -1.48
N ASP A 343 -7.41 -25.73 -0.47
CA ASP A 343 -8.06 -27.05 -0.32
C ASP A 343 -9.53 -26.88 0.05
N LEU A 344 -9.81 -25.88 0.87
CA LEU A 344 -11.15 -25.49 1.29
C LEU A 344 -11.29 -23.97 1.28
N HIS A 345 -12.40 -23.50 0.72
CA HIS A 345 -12.85 -22.11 0.73
C HIS A 345 -14.18 -22.07 1.48
N ILE A 346 -14.20 -21.40 2.63
CA ILE A 346 -15.34 -21.39 3.56
C ILE A 346 -15.88 -19.97 3.62
N HIS A 347 -17.18 -19.83 3.40
CA HIS A 347 -17.96 -18.64 3.71
C HIS A 347 -18.65 -18.85 5.08
N ARG A 348 -18.01 -18.38 6.15
CA ARG A 348 -18.58 -18.42 7.49
C ARG A 348 -19.64 -17.32 7.63
N PRO A 349 -20.91 -17.66 7.95
CA PRO A 349 -21.96 -16.66 8.09
C PRO A 349 -21.66 -15.64 9.20
N VAL A 350 -21.95 -14.37 8.94
CA VAL A 350 -21.90 -13.27 9.91
C VAL A 350 -23.27 -12.58 9.91
N ALA A 351 -23.93 -12.53 11.04
CA ALA A 351 -25.30 -12.02 11.15
C ALA A 351 -25.41 -10.56 10.64
N GLY A 352 -26.23 -10.33 9.63
CA GLY A 352 -26.47 -9.00 9.05
C GLY A 352 -25.32 -8.43 8.21
N HIS A 353 -24.26 -9.22 7.94
CA HIS A 353 -23.05 -8.76 7.23
C HIS A 353 -22.64 -9.74 6.12
N CYS A 354 -21.62 -9.32 5.35
CA CYS A 354 -20.92 -10.19 4.41
C CYS A 354 -20.27 -11.35 5.19
N PRO A 355 -20.32 -12.59 4.66
CA PRO A 355 -19.64 -13.71 5.29
C PRO A 355 -18.14 -13.47 5.47
N LEU A 356 -17.58 -14.05 6.53
CA LEU A 356 -16.13 -14.13 6.70
C LEU A 356 -15.59 -15.23 5.78
N VAL A 357 -14.66 -14.87 4.90
CA VAL A 357 -13.95 -15.79 4.00
C VAL A 357 -12.79 -16.40 4.74
N LEU A 358 -12.66 -17.73 4.68
CA LEU A 358 -11.58 -18.48 5.32
C LEU A 358 -11.04 -19.52 4.32
N GLU A 359 -9.72 -19.54 4.13
CA GLU A 359 -9.06 -20.44 3.18
C GLU A 359 -8.03 -21.33 3.89
N LEU A 360 -8.14 -22.63 3.65
CA LEU A 360 -7.29 -23.65 4.26
C LEU A 360 -6.41 -24.35 3.23
N VAL A 361 -5.20 -24.68 3.69
CA VAL A 361 -4.25 -25.57 2.97
C VAL A 361 -3.67 -26.53 3.99
N GLY A 362 -3.67 -27.84 3.70
CA GLY A 362 -3.12 -28.88 4.58
C GLY A 362 -3.83 -28.93 5.96
N GLY A 363 -5.11 -28.55 6.04
CA GLY A 363 -5.87 -28.50 7.30
C GLY A 363 -5.53 -27.31 8.20
N ALA A 364 -4.69 -26.38 7.76
CA ALA A 364 -4.37 -25.15 8.47
C ALA A 364 -5.02 -23.92 7.76
N LEU A 365 -5.49 -22.97 8.56
CA LEU A 365 -5.94 -21.67 8.03
C LEU A 365 -4.73 -20.89 7.52
N VAL A 366 -4.79 -20.42 6.27
CA VAL A 366 -3.70 -19.65 5.63
C VAL A 366 -4.11 -18.23 5.25
N TYR A 367 -5.40 -18.01 5.06
CA TYR A 367 -5.95 -16.69 4.72
C TYR A 367 -7.34 -16.51 5.31
N ALA A 368 -7.63 -15.28 5.72
CA ALA A 368 -8.98 -14.87 6.11
C ALA A 368 -9.25 -13.44 5.64
N MET A 369 -10.50 -13.17 5.23
CA MET A 369 -10.95 -11.85 4.82
C MET A 369 -12.39 -11.61 5.28
N GLY A 370 -12.67 -10.39 5.79
CA GLY A 370 -14.03 -10.03 6.20
C GLY A 370 -14.24 -8.53 6.27
N ILE A 371 -15.50 -8.17 6.50
CA ILE A 371 -15.98 -6.79 6.59
C ILE A 371 -16.62 -6.59 7.95
N ASN A 372 -16.12 -5.61 8.73
CA ASN A 372 -16.59 -5.26 10.07
C ASN A 372 -16.48 -6.41 11.10
N VAL A 373 -15.51 -7.30 10.93
CA VAL A 373 -15.26 -8.48 11.79
C VAL A 373 -13.84 -8.50 12.32
N GLN A 374 -13.34 -7.35 12.75
CA GLN A 374 -11.95 -7.16 13.20
C GLN A 374 -11.54 -8.14 14.32
N HIS A 375 -12.47 -8.45 15.25
CA HIS A 375 -12.20 -9.40 16.34
C HIS A 375 -11.92 -10.80 15.78
N ASP A 376 -12.75 -11.31 14.88
CA ASP A 376 -12.57 -12.63 14.30
C ASP A 376 -11.31 -12.71 13.43
N LEU A 377 -10.99 -11.64 12.69
CA LEU A 377 -9.76 -11.56 11.93
C LEU A 377 -8.50 -11.51 12.80
N ALA A 378 -8.56 -10.88 13.98
CA ALA A 378 -7.46 -10.94 14.95
C ALA A 378 -7.24 -12.36 15.49
N ILE A 379 -8.30 -13.16 15.65
CA ILE A 379 -8.20 -14.57 16.03
C ILE A 379 -7.67 -15.40 14.85
N ALA A 380 -8.21 -15.19 13.64
CA ALA A 380 -7.74 -15.85 12.42
C ALA A 380 -6.24 -15.62 12.21
N ARG A 381 -5.74 -14.40 12.42
CA ARG A 381 -4.32 -14.09 12.38
C ARG A 381 -3.50 -14.96 13.33
N ARG A 382 -3.95 -15.14 14.58
CA ARG A 382 -3.25 -15.98 15.55
C ARG A 382 -3.26 -17.47 15.16
N LEU A 383 -4.36 -17.96 14.57
CA LEU A 383 -4.43 -19.32 14.03
C LEU A 383 -3.43 -19.51 12.91
N ILE A 384 -3.32 -18.55 11.98
CA ILE A 384 -2.36 -18.55 10.87
C ILE A 384 -0.93 -18.51 11.38
N GLU A 385 -0.59 -17.54 12.25
CA GLU A 385 0.77 -17.34 12.79
C GLU A 385 1.29 -18.57 13.54
N ARG A 386 0.39 -19.26 14.27
CA ARG A 386 0.73 -20.44 15.05
C ARG A 386 0.56 -21.75 14.28
N GLN A 387 0.07 -21.68 13.04
CA GLN A 387 -0.21 -22.87 12.21
C GLN A 387 -1.06 -23.93 12.94
N ILE A 388 -2.07 -23.46 13.69
CA ILE A 388 -2.96 -24.35 14.47
C ILE A 388 -3.86 -25.11 13.50
N PRO A 389 -3.85 -26.46 13.52
CA PRO A 389 -4.81 -27.24 12.76
C PRO A 389 -6.23 -26.97 13.24
N VAL A 390 -7.16 -26.80 12.31
CA VAL A 390 -8.56 -26.48 12.60
C VAL A 390 -9.49 -27.52 11.98
N ASP A 391 -10.61 -27.80 12.66
CA ASP A 391 -11.70 -28.60 12.07
C ASP A 391 -12.50 -27.67 11.16
N PRO A 392 -12.59 -27.95 9.84
CA PRO A 392 -13.32 -27.12 8.91
C PRO A 392 -14.82 -26.99 9.23
N THR A 393 -15.41 -28.02 9.82
CA THR A 393 -16.83 -28.01 10.21
C THR A 393 -17.07 -27.03 11.36
N GLU A 394 -16.18 -27.04 12.35
CA GLU A 394 -16.23 -26.07 13.46
C GLU A 394 -15.92 -24.67 13.00
N LEU A 395 -14.95 -24.54 12.07
CA LEU A 395 -14.56 -23.26 11.49
C LEU A 395 -15.72 -22.60 10.69
N ALA A 396 -16.55 -23.41 10.02
CA ALA A 396 -17.72 -22.93 9.27
C ALA A 396 -18.91 -22.58 10.16
N ASP A 397 -19.02 -23.15 11.37
CA ASP A 397 -20.17 -23.01 12.27
C ASP A 397 -20.15 -21.66 13.02
N PRO A 398 -21.07 -20.72 12.70
CA PRO A 398 -21.10 -19.41 13.33
C PRO A 398 -21.46 -19.46 14.84
N SER A 399 -22.02 -20.55 15.32
CA SER A 399 -22.34 -20.71 16.74
C SER A 399 -21.11 -21.01 17.61
N LYS A 400 -20.01 -21.45 16.99
CA LYS A 400 -18.74 -21.72 17.66
C LYS A 400 -17.79 -20.52 17.52
N PRO A 401 -17.40 -19.84 18.61
CA PRO A 401 -16.46 -18.72 18.49
C PRO A 401 -15.09 -19.20 18.02
N LEU A 402 -14.44 -18.42 17.12
CA LEU A 402 -13.09 -18.75 16.61
C LEU A 402 -12.05 -18.86 17.75
N THR A 403 -12.27 -18.16 18.87
CA THR A 403 -11.40 -18.26 20.07
C THR A 403 -11.33 -19.67 20.67
N ALA A 404 -12.39 -20.49 20.53
CA ALA A 404 -12.39 -21.86 20.99
C ALA A 404 -11.29 -22.71 20.29
N MET A 405 -10.99 -22.40 19.04
CA MET A 405 -9.99 -23.11 18.25
C MET A 405 -8.54 -22.80 18.68
N LEU A 406 -8.29 -21.63 19.28
CA LEU A 406 -6.98 -21.31 19.88
C LEU A 406 -6.62 -22.20 21.07
N ASN A 407 -7.63 -22.69 21.76
CA ASN A 407 -7.49 -23.45 23.03
C ASN A 407 -7.61 -24.96 22.81
N ALA A 408 -7.99 -25.43 21.63
CA ALA A 408 -8.30 -26.84 21.38
C ALA A 408 -7.09 -27.77 21.40
N ARG A 409 -5.85 -27.26 21.56
CA ARG A 409 -4.62 -28.03 21.79
C ARG A 409 -3.61 -27.18 22.56
N ALA A 410 -3.81 -27.00 23.85
CA ALA A 410 -2.75 -26.71 24.79
C ALA A 410 -2.28 -28.03 25.45
#